data_46d30fb85cf8cbdf0f62556b9d59644f
#
_entry.id   46d30fb85cf8cbdf0f62556b9d59644f
#
_cell.length_a   1.000
_cell.length_b   1.000
_cell.length_c   1.000
_cell.angle_alpha   90.00
_cell.angle_beta   90.00
_cell.angle_gamma   90.00
#
_symmetry.space_group_name_H-M   'P 1'
#
loop_
_entity.id
_entity.type
_entity.pdbx_description
1 polymer ?
#
loop_
_entity_poly.entity_id
_entity_poly.type
_entity_poly.pdbx_seq_one_letter_code
_entity_poly.pdbx_strand_id
1 'polypeptide(L)'
;MFVQATKSSRQNGKTYVSYLVRESFRLPGGPRSRTVCNITDLPPDTRELIAASLRGQVFLPAGQVQLEAALDYGGLAVLNDGWSRFRLGELFAGIGSARQRGLLQATIYSRLLFPCAKLSLAQKAQGTWLAQACGLEAKESFNEDDIYTAMDPLTGHWVSLEKQLYQSAFPQAVRLVLYDLTSVYFEGKGPEHLARYGHSRDHRSDRPQIILAVATDTAGLPLHVSILRGNRNDTQTLQGLLHTLRRRLGITEATFVFDGGMSSRIKLEAMTEAKLGHVTRLSASTLQTLVSELALEKQLELGDQPRLLEINHQGKRYVIAGGPWRQQRDQDRRQSRIAKAEAELKRLAAVKRKKVDLQKLASQVGRSLQRLKAHKYFTCQVEAGGQLRWERKAALIARETQQDGWYLLHTNEPIERCATEQVLAHYKGLLDVEEAFCELKSYLAVRPVHHRRPDRVVNHVRLCFLAYWLSARLGGEWRAKGETEEVPRILRHLQTIRLGSLRMGKRVEHALMTQIPKNMNQQLQKLGLAYLFAAPPKS
;
A
#
# COMPACT_ATOMS: atom_id res chain seq x y z
N MET A 1 -41.82 -36.24 24.15
CA MET A 1 -43.14 -35.95 23.53
C MET A 1 -42.91 -35.53 22.07
N PHE A 2 -43.93 -35.70 21.18
CA PHE A 2 -43.85 -35.33 19.77
C PHE A 2 -45.27 -35.02 19.24
N VAL A 3 -45.37 -34.26 18.16
CA VAL A 3 -46.63 -34.02 17.47
C VAL A 3 -46.79 -35.06 16.37
N GLN A 4 -47.95 -35.73 16.36
CA GLN A 4 -48.34 -36.70 15.32
C GLN A 4 -49.55 -36.18 14.54
N ALA A 5 -49.48 -36.15 13.23
CA ALA A 5 -50.60 -35.95 12.34
C ALA A 5 -51.28 -37.30 12.06
N THR A 6 -52.57 -37.43 12.35
CA THR A 6 -53.36 -38.63 12.11
C THR A 6 -54.45 -38.31 11.09
N LYS A 7 -54.55 -39.12 10.04
CA LYS A 7 -55.59 -39.00 9.03
C LYS A 7 -56.71 -39.99 9.31
N SER A 8 -57.92 -39.53 9.38
CA SER A 8 -59.14 -40.39 9.49
C SER A 8 -60.10 -40.06 8.35
N SER A 9 -60.61 -41.09 7.68
CA SER A 9 -61.65 -40.95 6.65
C SER A 9 -63.00 -41.36 7.23
N ARG A 10 -64.03 -40.53 7.01
CA ARG A 10 -65.42 -40.85 7.35
C ARG A 10 -66.13 -41.48 6.14
N GLN A 11 -67.26 -42.16 6.38
CA GLN A 11 -68.06 -42.83 5.32
C GLN A 11 -68.51 -41.94 4.19
N ASN A 12 -68.49 -40.60 4.35
CA ASN A 12 -68.79 -39.61 3.34
C ASN A 12 -67.59 -39.21 2.45
N GLY A 13 -66.45 -39.92 2.49
CA GLY A 13 -65.26 -39.68 1.68
C GLY A 13 -64.43 -38.46 2.10
N LYS A 14 -64.82 -37.71 3.15
CA LYS A 14 -64.02 -36.56 3.63
C LYS A 14 -62.92 -37.06 4.57
N THR A 15 -61.69 -36.65 4.28
CA THR A 15 -60.49 -36.91 5.09
C THR A 15 -60.30 -35.79 6.10
N TYR A 16 -60.17 -36.12 7.36
CA TYR A 16 -59.84 -35.22 8.45
C TYR A 16 -58.45 -35.48 8.96
N VAL A 17 -57.66 -34.43 9.19
CA VAL A 17 -56.35 -34.51 9.79
C VAL A 17 -56.40 -33.97 11.20
N SER A 18 -56.06 -34.80 12.17
CA SER A 18 -55.97 -34.43 13.59
C SER A 18 -54.49 -34.34 13.99
N TYR A 19 -54.13 -33.31 14.72
CA TYR A 19 -52.80 -33.10 15.26
C TYR A 19 -52.81 -33.35 16.75
N LEU A 20 -52.05 -34.38 17.18
CA LEU A 20 -52.02 -34.84 18.57
C LEU A 20 -50.61 -34.70 19.16
N VAL A 21 -50.48 -34.15 20.35
CA VAL A 21 -49.25 -34.24 21.15
C VAL A 21 -49.25 -35.62 21.82
N ARG A 22 -48.19 -36.41 21.56
CA ARG A 22 -48.06 -37.76 22.10
C ARG A 22 -46.81 -37.91 22.91
N GLU A 23 -46.87 -38.74 23.92
CA GLU A 23 -45.76 -39.13 24.77
C GLU A 23 -45.43 -40.59 24.55
N SER A 24 -44.15 -40.90 24.23
CA SER A 24 -43.67 -42.29 24.17
C SER A 24 -43.15 -42.72 25.52
N PHE A 25 -43.50 -43.98 25.90
CA PHE A 25 -42.98 -44.65 27.08
C PHE A 25 -42.75 -46.14 26.79
N ARG A 26 -41.94 -46.78 27.54
CA ARG A 26 -41.56 -48.19 27.34
C ARG A 26 -42.23 -49.05 28.40
N LEU A 27 -42.91 -50.10 27.96
CA LEU A 27 -43.46 -51.16 28.79
C LEU A 27 -42.73 -52.50 28.50
N PRO A 28 -42.85 -53.53 29.39
CA PRO A 28 -42.23 -54.83 29.15
C PRO A 28 -42.57 -55.46 27.77
N GLY A 29 -43.67 -55.07 27.14
CA GLY A 29 -44.07 -55.53 25.81
C GLY A 29 -43.68 -54.62 24.64
N GLY A 30 -42.75 -53.66 24.81
CA GLY A 30 -42.26 -52.73 23.77
C GLY A 30 -42.70 -51.29 23.94
N PRO A 31 -42.33 -50.41 22.98
CA PRO A 31 -42.65 -49.00 23.06
C PRO A 31 -44.15 -48.75 22.86
N ARG A 32 -44.71 -47.92 23.71
CA ARG A 32 -46.11 -47.44 23.65
C ARG A 32 -46.14 -45.92 23.61
N SER A 33 -47.25 -45.37 23.14
CA SER A 33 -47.48 -43.95 23.20
C SER A 33 -48.92 -43.63 23.63
N ARG A 34 -49.05 -42.55 24.40
CA ARG A 34 -50.36 -42.02 24.82
C ARG A 34 -50.55 -40.61 24.27
N THR A 35 -51.80 -40.25 24.01
CA THR A 35 -52.15 -38.87 23.63
C THR A 35 -52.22 -38.02 24.89
N VAL A 36 -51.48 -36.91 24.88
CA VAL A 36 -51.45 -35.93 25.96
C VAL A 36 -52.55 -34.90 25.75
N CYS A 37 -52.61 -34.32 24.53
CA CYS A 37 -53.69 -33.40 24.16
C CYS A 37 -53.89 -33.37 22.62
N ASN A 38 -55.04 -32.83 22.20
CA ASN A 38 -55.37 -32.55 20.82
C ASN A 38 -55.12 -31.07 20.52
N ILE A 39 -54.39 -30.77 19.47
CA ILE A 39 -54.01 -29.42 19.06
C ILE A 39 -54.51 -29.10 17.67
N THR A 40 -55.50 -29.85 17.14
CA THR A 40 -56.02 -29.72 15.79
C THR A 40 -56.61 -28.33 15.53
N ASP A 41 -57.30 -27.74 16.52
CA ASP A 41 -57.96 -26.45 16.41
C ASP A 41 -57.03 -25.23 16.53
N LEU A 42 -55.76 -25.46 16.87
CA LEU A 42 -54.77 -24.40 16.93
C LEU A 42 -54.35 -23.98 15.50
N PRO A 43 -53.96 -22.70 15.29
CA PRO A 43 -53.42 -22.24 14.03
C PRO A 43 -52.20 -23.07 13.57
N PRO A 44 -51.99 -23.26 12.25
CA PRO A 44 -50.86 -24.04 11.73
C PRO A 44 -49.52 -23.65 12.34
N ASP A 45 -49.21 -22.33 12.41
CA ASP A 45 -47.96 -21.78 12.95
C ASP A 45 -47.80 -22.15 14.44
N THR A 46 -48.88 -22.11 15.23
CA THR A 46 -48.84 -22.50 16.66
C THR A 46 -48.54 -23.99 16.81
N ARG A 47 -49.11 -24.84 15.95
CA ARG A 47 -48.84 -26.30 15.96
C ARG A 47 -47.38 -26.58 15.61
N GLU A 48 -46.80 -25.83 14.67
CA GLU A 48 -45.40 -25.94 14.27
C GLU A 48 -44.45 -25.51 15.40
N LEU A 49 -44.78 -24.39 16.08
CA LEU A 49 -44.07 -23.93 17.28
C LEU A 49 -44.06 -24.98 18.39
N ILE A 50 -45.25 -25.61 18.68
CA ILE A 50 -45.33 -26.67 19.66
C ILE A 50 -44.48 -27.87 19.25
N ALA A 51 -44.54 -28.28 17.99
CA ALA A 51 -43.78 -29.40 17.49
C ALA A 51 -42.26 -29.13 17.56
N ALA A 52 -41.83 -27.91 17.26
CA ALA A 52 -40.43 -27.51 17.35
C ALA A 52 -39.95 -27.41 18.81
N SER A 53 -40.78 -26.88 19.72
CA SER A 53 -40.48 -26.83 21.16
C SER A 53 -40.33 -28.22 21.75
N LEU A 54 -41.18 -29.17 21.36
CA LEU A 54 -41.07 -30.56 21.79
C LEU A 54 -39.81 -31.28 21.27
N ARG A 55 -39.18 -30.78 20.18
CA ARG A 55 -37.89 -31.21 19.67
C ARG A 55 -36.69 -30.52 20.38
N GLY A 56 -36.95 -29.69 21.40
CA GLY A 56 -35.90 -28.99 22.15
C GLY A 56 -35.52 -27.62 21.59
N GLN A 57 -36.25 -27.11 20.60
CA GLN A 57 -36.03 -25.73 20.12
C GLN A 57 -36.59 -24.71 21.11
N VAL A 58 -35.81 -23.73 21.45
CA VAL A 58 -36.19 -22.64 22.36
C VAL A 58 -36.74 -21.47 21.52
N PHE A 59 -37.93 -21.01 21.86
CA PHE A 59 -38.57 -19.84 21.26
C PHE A 59 -38.56 -18.69 22.26
N LEU A 60 -38.14 -17.53 21.83
CA LEU A 60 -38.15 -16.32 22.63
C LEU A 60 -39.03 -15.27 21.96
N PRO A 61 -39.81 -14.50 22.72
CA PRO A 61 -40.49 -13.34 22.18
C PRO A 61 -39.50 -12.39 21.55
N ALA A 62 -39.84 -11.83 20.38
CA ALA A 62 -38.95 -10.92 19.65
C ALA A 62 -38.45 -9.74 20.51
N GLY A 63 -39.25 -9.25 21.45
CA GLY A 63 -38.85 -8.20 22.39
C GLY A 63 -37.83 -8.62 23.45
N GLN A 64 -37.50 -9.92 23.57
CA GLN A 64 -36.45 -10.42 24.47
C GLN A 64 -35.13 -10.69 23.77
N VAL A 65 -35.05 -10.42 22.45
CA VAL A 65 -33.84 -10.54 21.65
C VAL A 65 -33.28 -9.15 21.42
N GLN A 66 -32.07 -8.90 21.88
CA GLN A 66 -31.38 -7.63 21.72
C GLN A 66 -30.03 -7.84 21.05
N LEU A 67 -29.70 -7.00 20.05
CA LEU A 67 -28.36 -6.94 19.48
C LEU A 67 -27.49 -6.08 20.40
N GLU A 68 -26.53 -6.69 21.10
CA GLU A 68 -25.66 -5.97 22.05
C GLU A 68 -24.49 -5.27 21.35
N ALA A 69 -23.91 -5.90 20.35
CA ALA A 69 -22.80 -5.35 19.59
C ALA A 69 -22.86 -5.81 18.13
N ALA A 70 -22.33 -4.96 17.26
CA ALA A 70 -22.06 -5.29 15.86
C ALA A 70 -20.68 -4.77 15.51
N LEU A 71 -19.68 -5.63 15.65
CA LEU A 71 -18.27 -5.29 15.48
C LEU A 71 -17.84 -5.49 14.01
N ASP A 72 -17.08 -4.56 13.45
CA ASP A 72 -16.43 -4.76 12.16
C ASP A 72 -15.44 -5.94 12.29
N TYR A 73 -15.64 -6.99 11.47
CA TYR A 73 -14.95 -8.26 11.65
C TYR A 73 -14.14 -8.70 10.43
N GLY A 74 -14.72 -8.69 9.23
CA GLY A 74 -14.20 -9.44 8.09
C GLY A 74 -12.76 -9.09 7.69
N GLY A 75 -12.44 -7.80 7.59
CA GLY A 75 -11.08 -7.37 7.30
C GLY A 75 -10.08 -7.75 8.39
N LEU A 76 -10.50 -7.69 9.67
CA LEU A 76 -9.66 -8.09 10.81
C LEU A 76 -9.41 -9.59 10.83
N ALA A 77 -10.40 -10.41 10.50
CA ALA A 77 -10.25 -11.86 10.41
C ALA A 77 -9.19 -12.24 9.36
N VAL A 78 -9.21 -11.59 8.20
CA VAL A 78 -8.23 -11.83 7.13
C VAL A 78 -6.82 -11.36 7.54
N LEU A 79 -6.70 -10.20 8.17
CA LEU A 79 -5.39 -9.73 8.66
C LEU A 79 -4.83 -10.63 9.76
N ASN A 80 -5.68 -11.10 10.66
CA ASN A 80 -5.27 -12.00 11.75
C ASN A 80 -4.86 -13.38 11.22
N ASP A 81 -5.56 -13.90 10.21
CA ASP A 81 -5.15 -15.09 9.48
C ASP A 81 -3.78 -14.90 8.81
N GLY A 82 -3.58 -13.81 8.06
CA GLY A 82 -2.29 -13.48 7.46
C GLY A 82 -1.17 -13.33 8.48
N TRP A 83 -1.45 -12.69 9.62
CA TRP A 83 -0.51 -12.57 10.73
C TRP A 83 -0.05 -13.93 11.25
N SER A 84 -0.99 -14.86 11.41
CA SER A 84 -0.71 -16.23 11.87
C SER A 84 0.04 -17.04 10.81
N ARG A 85 -0.42 -17.04 9.56
CA ARG A 85 0.23 -17.77 8.45
C ARG A 85 1.65 -17.31 8.16
N PHE A 86 1.91 -16.01 8.27
CA PHE A 86 3.26 -15.45 8.11
C PHE A 86 4.08 -15.51 9.40
N ARG A 87 3.55 -16.12 10.47
CA ARG A 87 4.21 -16.32 11.76
C ARG A 87 4.71 -15.03 12.41
N LEU A 88 4.03 -13.91 12.14
CA LEU A 88 4.44 -12.59 12.66
C LEU A 88 4.43 -12.55 14.19
N GLY A 89 3.51 -13.25 14.85
CA GLY A 89 3.49 -13.35 16.31
C GLY A 89 4.81 -13.88 16.89
N GLU A 90 5.45 -14.82 16.21
CA GLU A 90 6.75 -15.38 16.64
C GLU A 90 7.88 -14.37 16.41
N LEU A 91 7.86 -13.65 15.29
CA LEU A 91 8.85 -12.61 15.01
C LEU A 91 8.79 -11.46 16.02
N PHE A 92 7.62 -11.21 16.59
CA PHE A 92 7.40 -10.19 17.62
C PHE A 92 7.59 -10.71 19.05
N ALA A 93 7.79 -11.99 19.27
CA ALA A 93 7.78 -12.61 20.61
C ALA A 93 8.76 -11.96 21.61
N GLY A 94 9.92 -11.48 21.13
CA GLY A 94 10.92 -10.79 21.95
C GLY A 94 10.67 -9.31 22.19
N ILE A 95 9.62 -8.71 21.61
CA ILE A 95 9.39 -7.26 21.65
C ILE A 95 8.43 -6.91 22.78
N GLY A 96 8.94 -6.36 23.87
CA GLY A 96 8.14 -5.88 24.99
C GLY A 96 7.22 -6.93 25.63
N SER A 97 6.20 -6.47 26.35
CA SER A 97 5.19 -7.35 26.99
C SER A 97 4.16 -7.88 25.97
N ALA A 98 3.37 -8.88 26.37
CA ALA A 98 2.27 -9.39 25.54
C ALA A 98 1.28 -8.27 25.15
N ARG A 99 0.89 -7.41 26.11
CA ARG A 99 0.03 -6.24 25.86
C ARG A 99 0.66 -5.27 24.84
N GLN A 100 1.96 -4.98 24.95
CA GLN A 100 2.64 -4.11 24.00
C GLN A 100 2.65 -4.70 22.58
N ARG A 101 2.87 -6.00 22.45
CA ARG A 101 2.78 -6.69 21.15
C ARG A 101 1.39 -6.62 20.55
N GLY A 102 0.35 -6.83 21.36
CA GLY A 102 -1.05 -6.66 20.92
C GLY A 102 -1.34 -5.24 20.44
N LEU A 103 -0.85 -4.20 21.12
CA LEU A 103 -1.00 -2.81 20.71
C LEU A 103 -0.23 -2.47 19.43
N LEU A 104 0.96 -3.06 19.24
CA LEU A 104 1.69 -2.94 17.97
C LEU A 104 0.92 -3.58 16.82
N GLN A 105 0.41 -4.80 17.00
CA GLN A 105 -0.43 -5.50 16.04
C GLN A 105 -1.69 -4.69 15.71
N ALA A 106 -2.39 -4.19 16.72
CA ALA A 106 -3.56 -3.33 16.55
C ALA A 106 -3.24 -2.05 15.75
N THR A 107 -2.07 -1.44 16.02
CA THR A 107 -1.60 -0.28 15.27
C THR A 107 -1.32 -0.63 13.81
N ILE A 108 -0.71 -1.77 13.52
CA ILE A 108 -0.46 -2.25 12.16
C ILE A 108 -1.78 -2.52 11.41
N TYR A 109 -2.73 -3.22 12.04
CA TYR A 109 -4.04 -3.51 11.46
C TYR A 109 -4.84 -2.24 11.17
N SER A 110 -4.79 -1.27 12.10
CA SER A 110 -5.47 0.00 11.90
C SER A 110 -4.97 0.77 10.67
N ARG A 111 -3.68 0.65 10.33
CA ARG A 111 -3.13 1.26 9.11
C ARG A 111 -3.75 0.70 7.84
N LEU A 112 -4.11 -0.58 7.85
CA LEU A 112 -4.69 -1.27 6.70
C LEU A 112 -6.20 -1.11 6.58
N LEU A 113 -6.92 -0.95 7.71
CA LEU A 113 -8.39 -0.96 7.69
C LEU A 113 -9.00 0.44 7.87
N PHE A 114 -8.47 1.22 8.79
CA PHE A 114 -8.98 2.55 9.15
C PHE A 114 -7.85 3.46 9.64
N PRO A 115 -6.95 3.89 8.73
CA PRO A 115 -5.81 4.73 9.10
C PRO A 115 -6.25 5.93 9.92
N CYS A 116 -5.71 6.05 11.13
CA CYS A 116 -6.08 7.11 12.06
C CYS A 116 -4.91 7.54 12.95
N ALA A 117 -5.06 8.67 13.64
CA ALA A 117 -4.15 9.06 14.70
C ALA A 117 -4.21 8.06 15.86
N LYS A 118 -3.11 7.92 16.62
CA LYS A 118 -3.07 7.04 17.80
C LYS A 118 -4.13 7.43 18.83
N LEU A 119 -4.35 8.73 18.99
CA LEU A 119 -5.40 9.29 19.85
C LEU A 119 -6.80 8.73 19.51
N SER A 120 -7.11 8.53 18.23
CA SER A 120 -8.43 8.05 17.79
C SER A 120 -8.52 6.54 17.73
N LEU A 121 -7.40 5.79 17.87
CA LEU A 121 -7.39 4.35 17.68
C LEU A 121 -8.20 3.64 18.76
N ALA A 122 -8.06 4.04 20.02
CA ALA A 122 -8.80 3.47 21.15
C ALA A 122 -10.32 3.59 20.95
N GLN A 123 -10.79 4.76 20.49
CA GLN A 123 -12.21 4.98 20.21
C GLN A 123 -12.70 4.13 19.02
N LYS A 124 -11.93 4.08 17.94
CA LYS A 124 -12.30 3.28 16.76
C LYS A 124 -12.29 1.78 17.04
N ALA A 125 -11.40 1.32 17.93
CA ALA A 125 -11.32 -0.09 18.32
C ALA A 125 -12.61 -0.59 18.96
N GLN A 126 -13.36 0.26 19.67
CA GLN A 126 -14.60 -0.14 20.36
C GLN A 126 -15.69 -0.67 19.43
N GLY A 127 -15.75 -0.20 18.19
CA GLY A 127 -16.70 -0.67 17.16
C GLY A 127 -16.18 -1.83 16.30
N THR A 128 -15.06 -2.43 16.65
CA THR A 128 -14.38 -3.43 15.84
C THR A 128 -13.92 -4.63 16.66
N TRP A 129 -13.67 -5.74 16.00
CA TRP A 129 -13.07 -6.95 16.60
C TRP A 129 -11.55 -6.83 16.85
N LEU A 130 -11.00 -5.61 16.79
CA LEU A 130 -9.56 -5.35 16.83
C LEU A 130 -8.90 -5.82 18.12
N ALA A 131 -9.52 -5.54 19.27
CA ALA A 131 -8.96 -5.92 20.57
C ALA A 131 -8.81 -7.44 20.68
N GLN A 132 -9.87 -8.17 20.35
CA GLN A 132 -9.89 -9.63 20.37
C GLN A 132 -8.87 -10.22 19.36
N ALA A 133 -8.82 -9.68 18.14
CA ALA A 133 -7.86 -10.10 17.12
C ALA A 133 -6.40 -9.95 17.57
N CYS A 134 -6.13 -8.96 18.43
CA CYS A 134 -4.77 -8.64 18.89
C CYS A 134 -4.46 -9.19 20.30
N GLY A 135 -5.33 -10.03 20.86
CA GLY A 135 -5.15 -10.60 22.21
C GLY A 135 -5.15 -9.55 23.34
N LEU A 136 -5.85 -8.44 23.12
CA LEU A 136 -6.07 -7.41 24.14
C LEU A 136 -7.36 -7.77 24.89
N GLU A 137 -7.32 -7.76 26.22
CA GLU A 137 -8.51 -8.07 27.01
C GLU A 137 -9.61 -7.04 26.78
N ALA A 138 -10.84 -7.48 26.53
CA ALA A 138 -11.98 -6.61 26.25
C ALA A 138 -12.28 -5.60 27.38
N LYS A 139 -11.86 -5.91 28.60
CA LYS A 139 -12.02 -5.06 29.79
C LYS A 139 -10.89 -4.03 29.97
N GLU A 140 -9.77 -4.20 29.29
CA GLU A 140 -8.63 -3.31 29.36
C GLU A 140 -8.73 -2.24 28.27
N SER A 141 -9.20 -1.06 28.64
CA SER A 141 -9.09 0.13 27.78
C SER A 141 -7.61 0.47 27.57
N PHE A 142 -7.30 1.04 26.43
CA PHE A 142 -5.98 1.61 26.12
C PHE A 142 -6.15 3.02 25.55
N ASN A 143 -5.12 3.82 25.68
CA ASN A 143 -5.06 5.18 25.17
C ASN A 143 -3.83 5.39 24.26
N GLU A 144 -3.58 6.62 23.81
CA GLU A 144 -2.45 6.94 22.94
C GLU A 144 -1.09 6.75 23.64
N ASP A 145 -0.99 6.96 24.95
CA ASP A 145 0.26 6.79 25.71
C ASP A 145 0.64 5.31 25.81
N ASP A 146 -0.33 4.43 25.96
CA ASP A 146 -0.13 2.97 25.90
C ASP A 146 0.47 2.57 24.54
N ILE A 147 -0.07 3.13 23.44
CA ILE A 147 0.43 2.88 22.09
C ILE A 147 1.85 3.43 21.92
N TYR A 148 2.11 4.64 22.40
CA TYR A 148 3.45 5.23 22.35
C TYR A 148 4.47 4.40 23.14
N THR A 149 4.09 3.94 24.32
CA THR A 149 4.93 3.08 25.15
C THR A 149 5.16 1.71 24.49
N ALA A 150 4.15 1.17 23.81
CA ALA A 150 4.29 -0.06 23.05
C ALA A 150 5.24 0.06 21.85
N MET A 151 5.36 1.27 21.26
CA MET A 151 6.28 1.52 20.15
C MET A 151 7.76 1.58 20.59
N ASP A 152 8.06 1.99 21.82
CA ASP A 152 9.42 2.27 22.26
C ASP A 152 10.37 1.06 22.18
N PRO A 153 9.99 -0.19 22.57
CA PRO A 153 10.84 -1.38 22.42
C PRO A 153 11.23 -1.73 20.98
N LEU A 154 10.44 -1.30 19.99
CA LEU A 154 10.71 -1.58 18.58
C LEU A 154 12.06 -1.01 18.12
N THR A 155 12.55 0.07 18.76
CA THR A 155 13.83 0.68 18.43
C THR A 155 15.00 -0.28 18.58
N GLY A 156 15.08 -0.97 19.71
CA GLY A 156 16.17 -1.93 19.99
C GLY A 156 16.05 -3.24 19.20
N HIS A 157 14.84 -3.64 18.83
CA HIS A 157 14.57 -4.92 18.17
C HIS A 157 14.50 -4.83 16.64
N TRP A 158 14.51 -3.63 16.07
CA TRP A 158 14.24 -3.44 14.63
C TRP A 158 15.19 -4.22 13.72
N VAL A 159 16.48 -4.20 13.99
CA VAL A 159 17.49 -4.85 13.13
C VAL A 159 17.28 -6.36 13.06
N SER A 160 16.98 -6.99 14.20
CA SER A 160 16.66 -8.42 14.26
C SER A 160 15.33 -8.73 13.57
N LEU A 161 14.29 -7.95 13.84
CA LEU A 161 12.97 -8.10 13.23
C LEU A 161 13.04 -7.96 11.72
N GLU A 162 13.69 -6.92 11.19
CA GLU A 162 13.85 -6.69 9.75
C GLU A 162 14.57 -7.86 9.07
N LYS A 163 15.63 -8.39 9.69
CA LYS A 163 16.35 -9.57 9.19
C LYS A 163 15.45 -10.80 9.16
N GLN A 164 14.69 -11.05 10.21
CA GLN A 164 13.76 -12.19 10.28
C GLN A 164 12.61 -12.07 9.29
N LEU A 165 12.05 -10.86 9.10
CA LEU A 165 11.05 -10.58 8.07
C LEU A 165 11.58 -10.90 6.67
N TYR A 166 12.81 -10.45 6.38
CA TYR A 166 13.47 -10.77 5.12
C TYR A 166 13.63 -12.27 4.94
N GLN A 167 14.18 -12.97 5.92
CA GLN A 167 14.41 -14.42 5.85
C GLN A 167 13.10 -15.22 5.70
N SER A 168 12.01 -14.78 6.37
CA SER A 168 10.70 -15.43 6.25
C SER A 168 10.04 -15.23 4.89
N ALA A 169 10.32 -14.10 4.24
CA ALA A 169 9.72 -13.74 2.97
C ALA A 169 10.51 -14.26 1.76
N PHE A 170 11.83 -14.36 1.90
CA PHE A 170 12.75 -14.69 0.83
C PHE A 170 13.60 -15.91 1.19
N PRO A 171 13.08 -17.13 0.95
CA PRO A 171 13.83 -18.36 1.19
C PRO A 171 15.05 -18.50 0.25
N GLN A 172 15.03 -17.80 -0.87
CA GLN A 172 16.17 -17.67 -1.78
C GLN A 172 16.68 -16.23 -1.79
N ALA A 173 17.98 -16.06 -2.05
CA ALA A 173 18.59 -14.74 -2.12
C ALA A 173 17.94 -13.88 -3.21
N VAL A 174 17.57 -12.66 -2.86
CA VAL A 174 17.02 -11.69 -3.82
C VAL A 174 18.12 -11.26 -4.77
N ARG A 175 17.87 -11.41 -6.07
CA ARG A 175 18.83 -11.07 -7.14
C ARG A 175 18.56 -9.72 -7.81
N LEU A 176 17.36 -9.17 -7.64
CA LEU A 176 16.98 -7.87 -8.19
C LEU A 176 16.33 -7.02 -7.09
N VAL A 177 16.90 -5.86 -6.85
CA VAL A 177 16.45 -4.91 -5.82
C VAL A 177 16.05 -3.61 -6.51
N LEU A 178 14.79 -3.24 -6.39
CA LEU A 178 14.27 -1.95 -6.82
C LEU A 178 14.40 -0.96 -5.66
N TYR A 179 14.97 0.20 -5.90
CA TYR A 179 15.26 1.19 -4.86
C TYR A 179 14.86 2.59 -5.28
N ASP A 180 14.06 3.24 -4.46
CA ASP A 180 13.69 4.63 -4.68
C ASP A 180 13.53 5.40 -3.36
N LEU A 181 13.44 6.72 -3.49
CA LEU A 181 13.35 7.68 -2.39
C LEU A 181 12.05 8.46 -2.46
N THR A 182 11.49 8.76 -1.30
CA THR A 182 10.37 9.68 -1.20
C THR A 182 10.50 10.60 0.00
N SER A 183 9.74 11.70 0.03
CA SER A 183 9.67 12.60 1.19
C SER A 183 8.37 12.40 1.95
N VAL A 184 8.42 12.65 3.26
CA VAL A 184 7.26 12.66 4.16
C VAL A 184 7.36 13.90 5.04
N TYR A 185 6.36 14.76 4.99
CA TYR A 185 6.37 16.03 5.71
C TYR A 185 5.80 15.91 7.11
N PHE A 186 6.18 16.87 7.96
CA PHE A 186 5.66 17.03 9.32
C PHE A 186 4.57 18.09 9.37
N GLU A 187 3.57 17.85 10.21
CA GLU A 187 2.80 18.95 10.76
C GLU A 187 3.50 19.45 12.04
N GLY A 188 3.96 20.71 11.99
CA GLY A 188 4.82 21.31 13.01
C GLY A 188 6.31 21.17 12.71
N LYS A 189 7.15 21.40 13.72
CA LYS A 189 8.62 21.48 13.57
C LYS A 189 9.30 20.11 13.38
N GLY A 190 8.69 19.05 13.92
CA GLY A 190 9.33 17.72 14.00
C GLY A 190 10.59 17.71 14.86
N PRO A 191 11.29 16.56 14.97
CA PRO A 191 12.54 16.45 15.71
C PRO A 191 13.70 17.12 14.98
N GLU A 192 14.43 17.99 15.67
CA GLU A 192 15.46 18.87 15.09
C GLU A 192 16.57 18.12 14.34
N HIS A 193 16.96 16.93 14.80
CA HIS A 193 18.02 16.16 14.17
C HIS A 193 17.57 15.41 12.90
N LEU A 194 16.28 15.25 12.67
CA LEU A 194 15.73 14.43 11.61
C LEU A 194 14.90 15.25 10.60
N ALA A 195 14.01 16.09 11.11
CA ALA A 195 13.16 16.97 10.31
C ALA A 195 13.96 18.16 9.75
N ARG A 196 14.02 18.28 8.43
CA ARG A 196 14.72 19.36 7.73
C ARG A 196 13.92 19.79 6.50
N TYR A 197 14.05 21.05 6.14
CA TYR A 197 13.59 21.52 4.83
C TYR A 197 14.50 20.95 3.72
N GLY A 198 13.91 20.53 2.62
CA GLY A 198 14.63 19.94 1.51
C GLY A 198 13.77 19.88 0.24
N HIS A 199 14.23 19.16 -0.77
CA HIS A 199 13.45 18.94 -1.99
C HIS A 199 12.22 18.06 -1.66
N SER A 200 11.05 18.69 -1.64
CA SER A 200 9.79 18.00 -1.29
C SER A 200 9.19 17.34 -2.54
N ARG A 201 9.12 16.01 -2.53
CA ARG A 201 8.39 15.22 -3.52
C ARG A 201 6.86 15.30 -3.32
N ASP A 202 6.42 15.85 -2.18
CA ASP A 202 5.02 16.10 -1.85
C ASP A 202 4.56 17.52 -2.20
N HIS A 203 5.42 18.31 -2.85
CA HIS A 203 5.18 19.73 -3.18
C HIS A 203 4.88 20.61 -1.95
N ARG A 204 5.36 20.20 -0.76
CA ARG A 204 5.22 20.89 0.51
C ARG A 204 6.58 21.46 0.96
N SER A 205 7.12 22.40 0.18
CA SER A 205 8.36 23.11 0.51
C SER A 205 8.24 24.01 1.74
N ASP A 206 7.01 24.29 2.16
CA ASP A 206 6.66 25.05 3.36
C ASP A 206 6.78 24.24 4.67
N ARG A 207 7.05 22.94 4.59
CA ARG A 207 7.10 22.03 5.74
C ARG A 207 8.44 21.30 5.85
N PRO A 208 8.95 21.08 7.09
CA PRO A 208 10.07 20.18 7.29
C PRO A 208 9.64 18.73 6.95
N GLN A 209 10.60 17.93 6.53
CA GLN A 209 10.35 16.57 6.05
C GLN A 209 11.42 15.59 6.54
N ILE A 210 11.17 14.31 6.39
CA ILE A 210 12.15 13.23 6.35
C ILE A 210 12.17 12.63 4.94
N ILE A 211 13.24 11.93 4.62
CA ILE A 211 13.32 11.11 3.41
C ILE A 211 13.16 9.66 3.81
N LEU A 212 12.28 8.95 3.12
CA LEU A 212 12.14 7.51 3.18
C LEU A 212 12.81 6.90 1.96
N ALA A 213 13.67 5.93 2.20
CA ALA A 213 14.30 5.13 1.17
C ALA A 213 13.78 3.70 1.32
N VAL A 214 13.14 3.16 0.29
CA VAL A 214 12.55 1.82 0.31
C VAL A 214 13.23 0.97 -0.75
N ALA A 215 13.60 -0.24 -0.36
CA ALA A 215 14.05 -1.29 -1.24
C ALA A 215 12.99 -2.38 -1.30
N THR A 216 12.61 -2.82 -2.52
CA THR A 216 11.64 -3.89 -2.76
C THR A 216 12.22 -4.92 -3.73
N ASP A 217 11.59 -6.08 -3.81
CA ASP A 217 11.76 -7.00 -4.94
C ASP A 217 10.92 -6.55 -6.15
N THR A 218 10.90 -7.36 -7.19
CA THR A 218 10.13 -7.13 -8.43
C THR A 218 8.62 -7.28 -8.26
N ALA A 219 8.15 -7.87 -7.18
CA ALA A 219 6.73 -8.02 -6.87
C ALA A 219 6.21 -6.90 -5.94
N GLY A 220 7.07 -5.91 -5.62
CA GLY A 220 6.75 -4.82 -4.71
C GLY A 220 6.84 -5.21 -3.23
N LEU A 221 7.35 -6.42 -2.89
CA LEU A 221 7.52 -6.82 -1.50
C LEU A 221 8.71 -6.09 -0.87
N PRO A 222 8.51 -5.35 0.24
CA PRO A 222 9.57 -4.53 0.80
C PRO A 222 10.62 -5.36 1.53
N LEU A 223 11.90 -5.07 1.24
CA LEU A 223 13.09 -5.68 1.84
C LEU A 223 13.61 -4.85 3.00
N HIS A 224 13.60 -3.53 2.82
CA HIS A 224 14.25 -2.58 3.73
C HIS A 224 13.63 -1.19 3.64
N VAL A 225 13.62 -0.48 4.78
CA VAL A 225 13.29 0.95 4.84
C VAL A 225 14.36 1.71 5.63
N SER A 226 14.88 2.76 5.03
CA SER A 226 15.73 3.75 5.72
C SER A 226 14.98 5.05 5.92
N ILE A 227 15.10 5.61 7.12
CA ILE A 227 14.56 6.92 7.49
C ILE A 227 15.73 7.89 7.60
N LEU A 228 15.75 8.90 6.75
CA LEU A 228 16.87 9.79 6.57
C LEU A 228 16.48 11.25 6.86
N ARG A 229 17.48 12.09 7.15
CA ARG A 229 17.26 13.54 7.32
C ARG A 229 16.62 14.14 6.09
N GLY A 230 15.68 15.07 6.28
CA GLY A 230 14.88 15.65 5.20
C GLY A 230 15.65 16.43 4.14
N ASN A 231 16.88 16.84 4.41
CA ASN A 231 17.77 17.54 3.47
C ASN A 231 18.88 16.64 2.91
N ARG A 232 18.81 15.31 3.11
CA ARG A 232 19.83 14.39 2.59
C ARG A 232 19.78 14.34 1.07
N ASN A 233 20.92 14.41 0.43
CA ASN A 233 21.02 14.28 -1.02
C ASN A 233 20.86 12.82 -1.45
N ASP A 234 20.12 12.59 -2.53
CA ASP A 234 19.84 11.25 -3.08
C ASP A 234 21.12 10.44 -3.30
N THR A 235 22.17 11.11 -3.75
CA THR A 235 23.47 10.47 -3.99
C THR A 235 24.13 9.85 -2.75
N GLN A 236 23.85 10.34 -1.54
CA GLN A 236 24.49 9.81 -0.31
C GLN A 236 23.74 8.62 0.30
N THR A 237 22.57 8.28 -0.23
CA THR A 237 21.69 7.26 0.35
C THR A 237 22.06 5.85 -0.09
N LEU A 238 22.53 5.69 -1.33
CA LEU A 238 22.82 4.40 -1.93
C LEU A 238 23.91 3.61 -1.18
N GLN A 239 25.01 4.26 -0.78
CA GLN A 239 26.09 3.57 -0.05
C GLN A 239 25.60 3.00 1.30
N GLY A 240 24.80 3.77 2.05
CA GLY A 240 24.21 3.32 3.30
C GLY A 240 23.28 2.11 3.09
N LEU A 241 22.49 2.14 2.01
CA LEU A 241 21.65 1.00 1.61
C LEU A 241 22.51 -0.24 1.34
N LEU A 242 23.48 -0.14 0.44
CA LEU A 242 24.34 -1.28 0.04
C LEU A 242 25.02 -1.91 1.26
N HIS A 243 25.55 -1.06 2.17
CA HIS A 243 26.13 -1.55 3.42
C HIS A 243 25.11 -2.31 4.28
N THR A 244 23.89 -1.78 4.41
CA THR A 244 22.82 -2.40 5.20
C THR A 244 22.37 -3.72 4.59
N LEU A 245 22.11 -3.77 3.29
CA LEU A 245 21.66 -4.98 2.61
C LEU A 245 22.71 -6.10 2.69
N ARG A 246 23.98 -5.78 2.49
CA ARG A 246 25.07 -6.77 2.63
C ARG A 246 25.23 -7.25 4.07
N ARG A 247 25.37 -6.32 5.03
CA ARG A 247 25.71 -6.65 6.42
C ARG A 247 24.54 -7.24 7.20
N ARG A 248 23.32 -6.74 6.98
CA ARG A 248 22.15 -7.15 7.75
C ARG A 248 21.35 -8.25 7.08
N LEU A 249 21.13 -8.14 5.75
CA LEU A 249 20.27 -9.06 5.02
C LEU A 249 21.08 -10.15 4.26
N GLY A 250 22.40 -10.02 4.19
CA GLY A 250 23.24 -11.00 3.49
C GLY A 250 23.14 -10.95 1.97
N ILE A 251 22.62 -9.86 1.40
CA ILE A 251 22.50 -9.68 -0.05
C ILE A 251 23.89 -9.27 -0.59
N THR A 252 24.64 -10.23 -1.10
CA THR A 252 26.00 -10.02 -1.61
C THR A 252 26.07 -9.91 -3.13
N GLU A 253 25.10 -10.51 -3.83
CA GLU A 253 24.99 -10.52 -5.28
C GLU A 253 23.57 -10.12 -5.68
N ALA A 254 23.40 -8.90 -6.17
CA ALA A 254 22.13 -8.41 -6.67
C ALA A 254 22.34 -7.30 -7.68
N THR A 255 21.41 -7.19 -8.61
CA THR A 255 21.27 -6.03 -9.51
C THR A 255 20.37 -5.00 -8.86
N PHE A 256 20.85 -3.79 -8.73
CA PHE A 256 20.12 -2.67 -8.15
C PHE A 256 19.54 -1.79 -9.24
N VAL A 257 18.26 -1.52 -9.18
CA VAL A 257 17.56 -0.61 -10.09
C VAL A 257 17.18 0.65 -9.33
N PHE A 258 17.58 1.81 -9.84
CA PHE A 258 17.30 3.10 -9.21
C PHE A 258 17.28 4.25 -10.22
N ASP A 259 16.64 5.37 -9.85
CA ASP A 259 16.56 6.53 -10.75
C ASP A 259 17.90 7.27 -10.84
N GLY A 260 18.13 7.93 -11.99
CA GLY A 260 19.38 8.60 -12.36
C GLY A 260 19.82 9.69 -11.38
N GLY A 261 18.90 10.30 -10.64
CA GLY A 261 19.23 11.28 -9.61
C GLY A 261 20.11 10.74 -8.46
N MET A 262 20.12 9.43 -8.28
CA MET A 262 20.93 8.76 -7.26
C MET A 262 22.29 8.28 -7.76
N SER A 263 22.52 8.25 -9.07
CA SER A 263 23.72 7.78 -9.70
C SER A 263 24.79 8.87 -9.79
N SER A 264 26.03 8.51 -9.49
CA SER A 264 27.21 9.26 -9.87
C SER A 264 28.25 8.29 -10.38
N ARG A 265 29.18 8.76 -11.24
CA ARG A 265 30.22 7.91 -11.81
C ARG A 265 30.96 7.11 -10.74
N ILE A 266 31.42 7.77 -9.66
CA ILE A 266 32.16 7.15 -8.56
C ILE A 266 31.36 6.01 -7.91
N LYS A 267 30.05 6.15 -7.81
CA LYS A 267 29.21 5.13 -7.17
C LYS A 267 28.95 3.93 -8.05
N LEU A 268 28.75 4.15 -9.35
CA LEU A 268 28.60 3.07 -10.31
C LEU A 268 29.89 2.25 -10.39
N GLU A 269 31.04 2.90 -10.34
CA GLU A 269 32.36 2.25 -10.27
C GLU A 269 32.50 1.44 -8.96
N ALA A 270 32.16 2.01 -7.82
CA ALA A 270 32.19 1.32 -6.52
C ALA A 270 31.23 0.11 -6.47
N MET A 271 30.07 0.17 -7.14
CA MET A 271 29.17 -0.98 -7.25
C MET A 271 29.79 -2.09 -8.08
N THR A 272 30.44 -1.75 -9.19
CA THR A 272 31.14 -2.71 -10.04
C THR A 272 32.30 -3.37 -9.31
N GLU A 273 33.12 -2.62 -8.57
CA GLU A 273 34.17 -3.14 -7.70
C GLU A 273 33.63 -4.08 -6.61
N ALA A 274 32.43 -3.77 -6.08
CA ALA A 274 31.74 -4.59 -5.09
C ALA A 274 31.04 -5.82 -5.71
N LYS A 275 31.16 -6.07 -7.00
CA LYS A 275 30.49 -7.14 -7.76
C LYS A 275 28.95 -7.06 -7.69
N LEU A 276 28.42 -5.84 -7.59
CA LEU A 276 26.98 -5.56 -7.63
C LEU A 276 26.57 -5.06 -8.99
N GLY A 277 25.51 -5.64 -9.52
CA GLY A 277 24.86 -5.18 -10.75
C GLY A 277 24.10 -3.88 -10.54
N HIS A 278 23.91 -3.12 -11.61
CA HIS A 278 23.00 -1.98 -11.58
C HIS A 278 22.30 -1.76 -12.92
N VAL A 279 21.13 -1.18 -12.84
CA VAL A 279 20.38 -0.58 -13.95
C VAL A 279 19.93 0.79 -13.50
N THR A 280 20.33 1.83 -14.23
CA THR A 280 19.94 3.21 -13.89
C THR A 280 19.75 4.06 -15.14
N ARG A 281 18.91 5.07 -15.04
CA ARG A 281 18.73 6.03 -16.10
C ARG A 281 19.81 7.11 -16.01
N LEU A 282 20.38 7.48 -17.16
CA LEU A 282 21.30 8.61 -17.27
C LEU A 282 20.58 9.88 -17.74
N SER A 283 21.29 11.00 -17.62
CA SER A 283 20.76 12.32 -18.00
C SER A 283 20.52 12.43 -19.51
N ALA A 284 19.60 13.32 -19.91
CA ALA A 284 19.41 13.65 -21.33
C ALA A 284 20.66 14.25 -21.97
N SER A 285 21.50 14.96 -21.21
CA SER A 285 22.77 15.46 -21.70
C SER A 285 23.75 14.34 -22.04
N THR A 286 23.81 13.29 -21.22
CA THR A 286 24.63 12.10 -21.50
C THR A 286 24.17 11.37 -22.75
N LEU A 287 22.84 11.20 -22.93
CA LEU A 287 22.29 10.66 -24.17
C LEU A 287 22.72 11.50 -25.37
N GLN A 288 22.60 12.81 -25.25
CA GLN A 288 22.97 13.75 -26.31
C GLN A 288 24.44 13.65 -26.72
N THR A 289 25.34 13.58 -25.72
CA THR A 289 26.78 13.41 -25.99
C THR A 289 27.03 12.09 -26.71
N LEU A 290 26.45 10.98 -26.21
CA LEU A 290 26.62 9.65 -26.80
C LEU A 290 26.11 9.60 -28.26
N VAL A 291 24.94 10.20 -28.52
CA VAL A 291 24.34 10.27 -29.85
C VAL A 291 25.26 11.05 -30.82
N SER A 292 25.81 12.19 -30.39
CA SER A 292 26.71 12.99 -31.22
C SER A 292 28.06 12.29 -31.44
N GLU A 293 28.65 11.67 -30.42
CA GLU A 293 29.94 10.98 -30.53
C GLU A 293 29.88 9.75 -31.45
N LEU A 294 28.75 9.06 -31.47
CA LEU A 294 28.55 7.82 -32.23
C LEU A 294 27.75 8.03 -33.54
N ALA A 295 27.39 9.24 -33.86
CA ALA A 295 26.57 9.61 -35.04
C ALA A 295 25.27 8.78 -35.16
N LEU A 296 24.54 8.66 -34.05
CA LEU A 296 23.36 7.79 -33.95
C LEU A 296 22.04 8.47 -34.34
N GLU A 297 22.07 9.73 -34.83
CA GLU A 297 20.87 10.51 -35.11
C GLU A 297 19.89 9.78 -36.02
N LYS A 298 20.39 9.12 -37.08
CA LYS A 298 19.57 8.35 -38.02
C LYS A 298 18.98 7.07 -37.42
N GLN A 299 19.62 6.53 -36.38
CA GLN A 299 19.13 5.31 -35.71
C GLN A 299 18.04 5.62 -34.67
N LEU A 300 17.93 6.88 -34.25
CA LEU A 300 16.95 7.33 -33.27
C LEU A 300 15.63 7.82 -33.92
N GLU A 301 15.30 7.35 -35.10
CA GLU A 301 13.99 7.59 -35.69
C GLU A 301 12.97 6.62 -35.02
N LEU A 302 11.95 7.20 -34.38
CA LEU A 302 10.85 6.45 -33.78
C LEU A 302 9.74 6.25 -34.81
N GLY A 303 9.40 5.00 -35.10
CA GLY A 303 8.15 4.62 -35.75
C GLY A 303 7.02 4.46 -34.75
N ASP A 304 5.96 3.77 -35.15
CA ASP A 304 4.76 3.53 -34.33
C ASP A 304 4.97 2.54 -33.17
N GLN A 305 6.13 1.90 -33.13
CA GLN A 305 6.45 0.89 -32.10
C GLN A 305 7.60 1.34 -31.20
N PRO A 306 7.61 0.91 -29.93
CA PRO A 306 8.77 1.09 -29.06
C PRO A 306 10.02 0.44 -29.65
N ARG A 307 11.16 1.10 -29.51
CA ARG A 307 12.45 0.60 -29.99
C ARG A 307 13.48 0.56 -28.89
N LEU A 308 14.39 -0.40 -28.99
CA LEU A 308 15.55 -0.57 -28.15
C LEU A 308 16.80 -0.59 -29.02
N LEU A 309 17.85 0.08 -28.56
CA LEU A 309 19.16 0.06 -29.16
C LEU A 309 20.20 -0.19 -28.06
N GLU A 310 20.97 -1.26 -28.20
CA GLU A 310 22.09 -1.54 -27.30
C GLU A 310 23.39 -1.00 -27.87
N ILE A 311 24.19 -0.39 -27.00
CA ILE A 311 25.46 0.23 -27.39
C ILE A 311 26.50 -0.11 -26.32
N ASN A 312 27.65 -0.62 -26.80
CA ASN A 312 28.84 -0.77 -26.00
C ASN A 312 29.83 0.35 -26.39
N HIS A 313 30.11 1.24 -25.44
CA HIS A 313 31.01 2.37 -25.66
C HIS A 313 31.93 2.56 -24.47
N GLN A 314 33.26 2.66 -24.74
CA GLN A 314 34.29 2.80 -23.70
C GLN A 314 34.17 1.77 -22.57
N GLY A 315 33.89 0.51 -22.90
CA GLY A 315 33.75 -0.58 -21.93
C GLY A 315 32.49 -0.51 -21.07
N LYS A 316 31.52 0.34 -21.42
CA LYS A 316 30.23 0.49 -20.71
C LYS A 316 29.08 0.07 -21.62
N ARG A 317 28.10 -0.60 -21.02
CA ARG A 317 26.92 -1.08 -21.70
C ARG A 317 25.75 -0.11 -21.50
N TYR A 318 25.21 0.38 -22.59
CA TYR A 318 24.08 1.32 -22.62
C TYR A 318 22.91 0.72 -23.38
N VAL A 319 21.71 1.03 -22.93
CA VAL A 319 20.47 0.70 -23.62
C VAL A 319 19.70 2.00 -23.84
N ILE A 320 19.53 2.38 -25.10
CA ILE A 320 18.68 3.51 -25.49
C ILE A 320 17.29 2.93 -25.74
N ALA A 321 16.31 3.41 -25.00
CA ALA A 321 14.92 3.00 -25.13
C ALA A 321 14.06 4.18 -25.56
N GLY A 322 13.13 3.95 -26.49
CA GLY A 322 12.22 4.98 -26.99
C GLY A 322 10.85 4.46 -27.35
N GLY A 323 9.87 5.36 -27.40
CA GLY A 323 8.51 5.02 -27.81
C GLY A 323 7.64 6.22 -28.15
N PRO A 324 6.64 6.03 -29.04
CA PRO A 324 5.83 7.10 -29.61
C PRO A 324 5.02 7.86 -28.55
N TRP A 325 4.43 7.17 -27.58
CA TRP A 325 3.70 7.82 -26.49
C TRP A 325 4.58 8.78 -25.67
N ARG A 326 5.82 8.37 -25.41
CA ARG A 326 6.77 9.21 -24.67
C ARG A 326 7.22 10.39 -25.52
N GLN A 327 7.42 10.19 -26.83
CA GLN A 327 7.74 11.24 -27.78
C GLN A 327 6.67 12.33 -27.77
N GLN A 328 5.42 11.97 -27.93
CA GLN A 328 4.29 12.91 -27.90
C GLN A 328 4.26 13.68 -26.57
N ARG A 329 4.39 12.97 -25.46
CA ARG A 329 4.41 13.58 -24.12
C ARG A 329 5.56 14.58 -23.93
N ASP A 330 6.74 14.27 -24.43
CA ASP A 330 7.92 15.15 -24.29
C ASP A 330 7.75 16.39 -25.19
N GLN A 331 7.19 16.25 -26.39
CA GLN A 331 6.80 17.33 -27.27
C GLN A 331 5.76 18.26 -26.65
N ASP A 332 4.66 17.72 -26.17
CA ASP A 332 3.57 18.48 -25.53
C ASP A 332 4.07 19.26 -24.31
N ARG A 333 4.90 18.65 -23.49
CA ARG A 333 5.53 19.30 -22.34
C ARG A 333 6.43 20.45 -22.74
N ARG A 334 7.22 20.29 -23.78
CA ARG A 334 8.10 21.35 -24.29
C ARG A 334 7.29 22.48 -24.87
N GLN A 335 6.32 22.20 -25.75
CA GLN A 335 5.44 23.19 -26.34
C GLN A 335 4.68 23.99 -25.26
N SER A 336 4.10 23.31 -24.26
CA SER A 336 3.42 23.96 -23.15
C SER A 336 4.35 24.91 -22.37
N ARG A 337 5.60 24.50 -22.10
CA ARG A 337 6.59 25.36 -21.42
C ARG A 337 6.95 26.57 -22.22
N ILE A 338 7.19 26.40 -23.51
CA ILE A 338 7.52 27.49 -24.44
C ILE A 338 6.35 28.47 -24.51
N ALA A 339 5.13 27.99 -24.74
CA ALA A 339 3.94 28.84 -24.84
C ALA A 339 3.67 29.64 -23.54
N LYS A 340 3.78 28.99 -22.38
CA LYS A 340 3.63 29.68 -21.08
C LYS A 340 4.71 30.72 -20.84
N ALA A 341 5.94 30.42 -21.24
CA ALA A 341 7.06 31.37 -21.13
C ALA A 341 6.87 32.58 -22.05
N GLU A 342 6.43 32.38 -23.27
CA GLU A 342 6.15 33.50 -24.21
C GLU A 342 4.99 34.36 -23.72
N ALA A 343 3.92 33.75 -23.21
CA ALA A 343 2.81 34.50 -22.61
C ALA A 343 3.30 35.39 -21.46
N GLU A 344 4.17 34.87 -20.62
CA GLU A 344 4.75 35.62 -19.49
C GLU A 344 5.71 36.72 -19.98
N LEU A 345 6.55 36.45 -20.98
CA LEU A 345 7.43 37.44 -21.58
C LEU A 345 6.62 38.60 -22.22
N LYS A 346 5.56 38.26 -22.98
CA LYS A 346 4.63 39.26 -23.54
C LYS A 346 3.98 40.09 -22.43
N ARG A 347 3.54 39.46 -21.34
CA ARG A 347 2.97 40.15 -20.17
C ARG A 347 3.98 41.13 -19.54
N LEU A 348 5.23 40.68 -19.35
CA LEU A 348 6.29 41.51 -18.77
C LEU A 348 6.67 42.67 -19.70
N ALA A 349 6.65 42.48 -21.03
CA ALA A 349 6.91 43.52 -22.01
C ALA A 349 5.79 44.58 -22.09
N ALA A 350 4.53 44.16 -21.89
CA ALA A 350 3.37 45.06 -21.94
C ALA A 350 3.23 45.98 -20.73
N VAL A 351 3.92 45.73 -19.62
CA VAL A 351 3.81 46.53 -18.39
C VAL A 351 4.45 47.90 -18.61
N LYS A 352 3.63 48.96 -18.66
CA LYS A 352 4.10 50.37 -18.70
C LYS A 352 4.74 50.75 -17.36
N ARG A 353 6.04 51.08 -17.36
CA ARG A 353 6.80 51.48 -16.16
C ARG A 353 7.18 52.96 -16.25
N LYS A 354 6.89 53.74 -15.21
CA LYS A 354 7.26 55.17 -15.13
C LYS A 354 8.78 55.38 -14.98
N LYS A 355 9.48 54.47 -14.31
CA LYS A 355 10.96 54.37 -14.26
C LYS A 355 11.34 52.89 -14.44
N VAL A 356 12.27 52.61 -15.34
CA VAL A 356 12.70 51.24 -15.62
C VAL A 356 14.02 51.00 -14.90
N ASP A 357 13.96 50.07 -13.92
CA ASP A 357 15.17 49.47 -13.37
C ASP A 357 15.49 48.21 -14.22
N LEU A 358 16.51 48.33 -15.06
CA LEU A 358 16.91 47.30 -16.04
C LEU A 358 17.34 46.01 -15.34
N GLN A 359 18.08 46.12 -14.23
CA GLN A 359 18.54 44.95 -13.47
C GLN A 359 17.36 44.20 -12.82
N LYS A 360 16.42 44.95 -12.28
CA LYS A 360 15.21 44.37 -11.68
C LYS A 360 14.33 43.67 -12.69
N LEU A 361 14.18 44.26 -13.89
CA LEU A 361 13.45 43.65 -15.00
C LEU A 361 14.14 42.37 -15.50
N ALA A 362 15.45 42.40 -15.73
CA ALA A 362 16.22 41.24 -16.14
C ALA A 362 16.14 40.11 -15.13
N SER A 363 16.25 40.44 -13.83
CA SER A 363 16.09 39.45 -12.73
C SER A 363 14.67 38.87 -12.68
N GLN A 364 13.65 39.68 -12.97
CA GLN A 364 12.26 39.22 -13.03
C GLN A 364 12.03 38.26 -14.20
N VAL A 365 12.54 38.58 -15.37
CA VAL A 365 12.52 37.72 -16.57
C VAL A 365 13.21 36.39 -16.28
N GLY A 366 14.44 36.43 -15.74
CA GLY A 366 15.21 35.23 -15.40
C GLY A 366 14.46 34.31 -14.40
N ARG A 367 13.92 34.89 -13.31
CA ARG A 367 13.12 34.13 -12.32
C ARG A 367 11.86 33.53 -12.93
N SER A 368 11.14 34.26 -13.80
CA SER A 368 9.93 33.75 -14.45
C SER A 368 10.26 32.59 -15.39
N LEU A 369 11.29 32.72 -16.22
CA LEU A 369 11.74 31.65 -17.12
C LEU A 369 12.25 30.42 -16.36
N GLN A 370 12.94 30.60 -15.23
CA GLN A 370 13.42 29.52 -14.40
C GLN A 370 12.26 28.80 -13.72
N ARG A 371 11.27 29.51 -13.17
CA ARG A 371 10.05 28.95 -12.60
C ARG A 371 9.27 28.10 -13.62
N LEU A 372 9.21 28.57 -14.88
CA LEU A 372 8.56 27.85 -15.98
C LEU A 372 9.44 26.75 -16.60
N LYS A 373 10.69 26.57 -16.11
CA LYS A 373 11.69 25.64 -16.66
C LYS A 373 11.95 25.85 -18.16
N ALA A 374 11.86 27.09 -18.61
CA ALA A 374 11.97 27.48 -20.03
C ALA A 374 13.20 28.36 -20.33
N HIS A 375 14.04 28.70 -19.35
CA HIS A 375 15.21 29.57 -19.49
C HIS A 375 16.17 29.12 -20.60
N LYS A 376 16.29 27.83 -20.85
CA LYS A 376 17.16 27.29 -21.89
C LYS A 376 16.65 27.53 -23.31
N TYR A 377 15.36 27.79 -23.51
CA TYR A 377 14.73 27.93 -24.82
C TYR A 377 14.72 29.37 -25.37
N PHE A 378 15.07 30.34 -24.52
CA PHE A 378 15.02 31.74 -24.90
C PHE A 378 16.33 32.46 -24.67
N THR A 379 16.66 33.38 -25.60
CA THR A 379 17.59 34.47 -25.37
C THR A 379 16.76 35.69 -25.08
N CYS A 380 17.02 36.40 -23.98
CA CYS A 380 16.28 37.59 -23.58
C CYS A 380 17.26 38.75 -23.40
N GLN A 381 16.92 39.93 -23.93
CA GLN A 381 17.68 41.17 -23.81
C GLN A 381 16.75 42.28 -23.32
N VAL A 382 17.23 43.07 -22.36
CA VAL A 382 16.55 44.26 -21.85
C VAL A 382 17.33 45.45 -22.37
N GLU A 383 16.75 46.21 -23.29
CA GLU A 383 17.37 47.41 -23.90
C GLU A 383 17.38 48.61 -22.94
N ALA A 384 18.21 49.61 -23.23
CA ALA A 384 18.39 50.80 -22.38
C ALA A 384 17.08 51.55 -22.07
N GLY A 385 16.08 51.50 -22.98
CA GLY A 385 14.74 52.04 -22.78
C GLY A 385 13.78 51.14 -21.99
N GLY A 386 14.23 49.99 -21.47
CA GLY A 386 13.39 49.02 -20.76
C GLY A 386 12.53 48.16 -21.64
N GLN A 387 12.78 48.18 -22.95
CA GLN A 387 12.11 47.30 -23.89
C GLN A 387 12.68 45.88 -23.75
N LEU A 388 11.79 44.90 -23.63
CA LEU A 388 12.15 43.48 -23.51
C LEU A 388 12.06 42.83 -24.90
N ARG A 389 13.20 42.32 -25.40
CA ARG A 389 13.26 41.49 -26.59
C ARG A 389 13.62 40.07 -26.23
N TRP A 390 13.06 39.11 -26.94
CA TRP A 390 13.38 37.70 -26.76
C TRP A 390 13.31 36.97 -28.11
N GLU A 391 14.11 35.93 -28.20
CA GLU A 391 14.18 35.04 -29.34
C GLU A 391 14.19 33.60 -28.88
N ARG A 392 13.52 32.70 -29.61
CA ARG A 392 13.59 31.25 -29.38
C ARG A 392 14.93 30.72 -29.88
N LYS A 393 15.57 29.90 -29.08
CA LYS A 393 16.76 29.14 -29.49
C LYS A 393 16.36 27.97 -30.39
N ALA A 394 16.00 28.23 -31.63
CA ALA A 394 15.43 27.27 -32.58
C ALA A 394 16.31 26.02 -32.75
N ALA A 395 17.64 26.21 -32.89
CA ALA A 395 18.59 25.11 -33.03
C ALA A 395 18.56 24.14 -31.82
N LEU A 396 18.45 24.66 -30.57
CA LEU A 396 18.35 23.83 -29.37
C LEU A 396 17.02 23.08 -29.34
N ILE A 397 15.93 23.78 -29.70
CA ILE A 397 14.59 23.16 -29.74
C ILE A 397 14.55 22.01 -30.74
N ALA A 398 15.07 22.24 -31.96
CA ALA A 398 15.15 21.21 -33.00
C ALA A 398 15.98 20.00 -32.56
N ARG A 399 17.13 20.24 -31.94
CA ARG A 399 18.01 19.19 -31.40
C ARG A 399 17.31 18.35 -30.28
N GLU A 400 16.60 19.02 -29.38
CA GLU A 400 15.83 18.29 -28.35
C GLU A 400 14.65 17.52 -28.96
N THR A 401 14.04 18.04 -30.04
CA THR A 401 12.94 17.36 -30.74
C THR A 401 13.38 16.01 -31.33
N GLN A 402 14.60 15.92 -31.86
CA GLN A 402 15.15 14.67 -32.38
C GLN A 402 15.32 13.58 -31.29
N GLN A 403 15.45 14.00 -30.04
CA GLN A 403 15.66 13.10 -28.91
C GLN A 403 14.37 12.82 -28.08
N ASP A 404 13.25 13.43 -28.48
CA ASP A 404 11.97 13.20 -27.81
C ASP A 404 11.59 11.72 -27.86
N GLY A 405 11.09 11.26 -26.75
CA GLY A 405 10.68 9.87 -26.60
C GLY A 405 11.82 8.92 -26.23
N TRP A 406 13.08 9.34 -26.33
CA TRP A 406 14.23 8.51 -26.03
C TRP A 406 14.79 8.78 -24.63
N TYR A 407 15.35 7.74 -24.01
CA TYR A 407 16.11 7.84 -22.77
C TYR A 407 17.20 6.77 -22.72
N LEU A 408 18.24 7.07 -21.95
CA LEU A 408 19.43 6.25 -21.83
C LEU A 408 19.41 5.51 -20.51
N LEU A 409 19.54 4.21 -20.57
CA LEU A 409 19.83 3.33 -19.45
C LEU A 409 21.30 2.91 -19.50
N HIS A 410 21.87 2.72 -18.33
CA HIS A 410 23.22 2.20 -18.14
C HIS A 410 23.17 0.99 -17.20
N THR A 411 23.92 -0.05 -17.56
CA THR A 411 24.08 -1.25 -16.75
C THR A 411 25.52 -1.76 -16.83
N ASN A 412 25.98 -2.43 -15.76
CA ASN A 412 27.20 -3.22 -15.75
C ASN A 412 26.92 -4.74 -15.81
N GLU A 413 25.62 -5.12 -15.91
CA GLU A 413 25.27 -6.52 -16.12
C GLU A 413 25.65 -6.97 -17.52
N PRO A 414 26.36 -8.11 -17.70
CA PRO A 414 26.63 -8.66 -19.00
C PRO A 414 25.34 -9.16 -19.66
N ILE A 415 25.34 -9.22 -21.00
CA ILE A 415 24.16 -9.59 -21.77
C ILE A 415 23.63 -10.99 -21.44
N GLU A 416 24.54 -11.90 -21.10
CA GLU A 416 24.25 -13.29 -20.72
C GLU A 416 23.45 -13.38 -19.41
N ARG A 417 23.62 -12.40 -18.52
CA ARG A 417 22.88 -12.31 -17.24
C ARG A 417 21.62 -11.47 -17.33
N CYS A 418 21.61 -10.46 -18.19
CA CYS A 418 20.52 -9.52 -18.33
C CYS A 418 20.42 -9.06 -19.78
N ALA A 419 19.52 -9.68 -20.54
CA ALA A 419 19.25 -9.30 -21.93
C ALA A 419 18.77 -7.84 -22.03
N THR A 420 18.87 -7.25 -23.22
CA THR A 420 18.53 -5.84 -23.45
C THR A 420 17.10 -5.49 -23.07
N GLU A 421 16.17 -6.38 -23.40
CA GLU A 421 14.75 -6.25 -23.01
C GLU A 421 14.55 -6.34 -21.50
N GLN A 422 15.35 -7.17 -20.83
CA GLN A 422 15.32 -7.31 -19.37
C GLN A 422 15.84 -6.04 -18.68
N VAL A 423 16.87 -5.36 -19.22
CA VAL A 423 17.33 -4.07 -18.70
C VAL A 423 16.18 -3.06 -18.67
N LEU A 424 15.42 -2.99 -19.78
CA LEU A 424 14.24 -2.12 -19.86
C LEU A 424 13.13 -2.56 -18.89
N ALA A 425 12.85 -3.87 -18.81
CA ALA A 425 11.83 -4.41 -17.91
C ALA A 425 12.17 -4.13 -16.45
N HIS A 426 13.41 -4.35 -16.05
CA HIS A 426 13.91 -4.03 -14.70
C HIS A 426 13.76 -2.55 -14.38
N TYR A 427 14.12 -1.64 -15.30
CA TYR A 427 13.95 -0.21 -15.09
C TYR A 427 12.47 0.21 -14.98
N LYS A 428 11.60 -0.41 -15.77
CA LYS A 428 10.14 -0.17 -15.67
C LYS A 428 9.57 -0.65 -14.33
N GLY A 429 10.14 -1.67 -13.72
CA GLY A 429 9.74 -2.15 -12.39
C GLY A 429 9.89 -1.10 -11.27
N LEU A 430 10.63 0.02 -11.50
CA LEU A 430 10.60 1.15 -10.55
C LEU A 430 9.21 1.77 -10.37
N LEU A 431 8.29 1.60 -11.34
CA LEU A 431 6.90 2.02 -11.20
C LEU A 431 6.22 1.29 -10.02
N ASP A 432 6.58 0.02 -9.80
CA ASP A 432 6.03 -0.77 -8.69
C ASP A 432 6.47 -0.20 -7.32
N VAL A 433 7.68 0.39 -7.25
CA VAL A 433 8.14 1.10 -6.05
C VAL A 433 7.40 2.44 -5.85
N GLU A 434 7.08 3.13 -6.94
CA GLU A 434 6.26 4.34 -6.88
C GLU A 434 4.85 4.01 -6.35
N GLU A 435 4.26 2.88 -6.74
CA GLU A 435 2.99 2.38 -6.20
C GLU A 435 3.11 2.06 -4.70
N ALA A 436 4.20 1.40 -4.29
CA ALA A 436 4.51 1.17 -2.87
C ALA A 436 4.54 2.46 -2.06
N PHE A 437 5.13 3.53 -2.61
CA PHE A 437 5.11 4.83 -1.96
C PHE A 437 3.72 5.47 -1.92
N CYS A 438 2.92 5.29 -2.96
CA CYS A 438 1.52 5.73 -2.96
C CYS A 438 0.73 5.03 -1.84
N GLU A 439 0.91 3.73 -1.68
CA GLU A 439 0.29 2.96 -0.60
C GLU A 439 0.74 3.46 0.79
N LEU A 440 2.06 3.55 1.02
CA LEU A 440 2.61 4.04 2.27
C LEU A 440 2.12 5.45 2.63
N LYS A 441 2.09 6.38 1.68
CA LYS A 441 1.75 7.78 1.93
C LYS A 441 0.27 8.05 2.06
N SER A 442 -0.51 7.49 1.15
CA SER A 442 -1.92 7.84 0.99
C SER A 442 -2.82 6.87 1.72
N TYR A 443 -2.59 5.57 1.56
CA TYR A 443 -3.44 4.55 2.15
C TYR A 443 -3.06 4.28 3.61
N LEU A 444 -1.79 4.02 3.91
CA LEU A 444 -1.34 3.75 5.28
C LEU A 444 -1.13 5.01 6.12
N ALA A 445 -1.33 6.17 5.53
CA ALA A 445 -1.24 7.47 6.18
C ALA A 445 0.06 7.66 7.00
N VAL A 446 1.21 7.37 6.38
CA VAL A 446 2.51 7.66 7.00
C VAL A 446 2.72 9.17 7.17
N ARG A 447 2.01 9.98 6.39
CA ARG A 447 2.01 11.45 6.47
C ARG A 447 0.59 11.99 6.71
N PRO A 448 0.45 13.16 7.37
CA PRO A 448 1.52 13.94 8.00
C PRO A 448 2.05 13.28 9.27
N VAL A 449 3.32 13.55 9.60
CA VAL A 449 3.93 13.08 10.85
C VAL A 449 3.73 14.13 11.95
N HIS A 450 3.21 13.71 13.09
CA HIS A 450 2.94 14.57 14.24
C HIS A 450 3.88 14.32 15.43
N HIS A 451 4.72 13.29 15.37
CA HIS A 451 5.62 12.93 16.46
C HIS A 451 6.78 13.93 16.60
N ARG A 452 7.14 14.20 17.85
CA ARG A 452 8.24 15.12 18.21
C ARG A 452 9.53 14.40 18.58
N ARG A 453 9.44 13.18 19.14
CA ARG A 453 10.61 12.37 19.51
C ARG A 453 11.14 11.63 18.28
N PRO A 454 12.47 11.65 18.03
CA PRO A 454 13.07 10.98 16.85
C PRO A 454 12.78 9.48 16.77
N ASP A 455 12.90 8.77 17.90
CA ASP A 455 12.61 7.35 18.02
C ASP A 455 11.16 7.01 17.65
N ARG A 456 10.20 7.80 18.10
CA ARG A 456 8.76 7.63 17.78
C ARG A 456 8.44 7.97 16.32
N VAL A 457 9.13 8.94 15.72
CA VAL A 457 9.05 9.17 14.26
C VAL A 457 9.49 7.94 13.48
N VAL A 458 10.66 7.42 13.85
CA VAL A 458 11.22 6.22 13.21
C VAL A 458 10.29 5.02 13.39
N ASN A 459 9.80 4.77 14.59
CA ASN A 459 8.92 3.64 14.87
C ASN A 459 7.54 3.80 14.23
N HIS A 460 7.03 5.04 14.06
CA HIS A 460 5.82 5.27 13.28
C HIS A 460 5.98 4.82 11.81
N VAL A 461 7.10 5.19 11.18
CA VAL A 461 7.39 4.76 9.81
C VAL A 461 7.56 3.24 9.74
N ARG A 462 8.25 2.64 10.71
CA ARG A 462 8.42 1.18 10.80
C ARG A 462 7.10 0.43 10.91
N LEU A 463 6.14 0.95 11.68
CA LEU A 463 4.80 0.38 11.77
C LEU A 463 4.04 0.48 10.44
N CYS A 464 4.16 1.60 9.72
CA CYS A 464 3.60 1.71 8.38
C CYS A 464 4.29 0.77 7.38
N PHE A 465 5.61 0.59 7.50
CA PHE A 465 6.36 -0.40 6.71
C PHE A 465 5.89 -1.84 6.99
N LEU A 466 5.66 -2.20 8.25
CA LEU A 466 5.13 -3.51 8.64
C LEU A 466 3.72 -3.75 8.12
N ALA A 467 2.88 -2.72 8.13
CA ALA A 467 1.55 -2.77 7.52
C ALA A 467 1.66 -2.97 6.00
N TYR A 468 2.55 -2.23 5.34
CA TYR A 468 2.82 -2.42 3.92
C TYR A 468 3.36 -3.81 3.62
N TRP A 469 4.30 -4.32 4.43
CA TRP A 469 4.84 -5.67 4.30
C TRP A 469 3.73 -6.74 4.36
N LEU A 470 2.82 -6.63 5.33
CA LEU A 470 1.67 -7.55 5.45
C LEU A 470 0.74 -7.44 4.24
N SER A 471 0.42 -6.23 3.78
CA SER A 471 -0.38 -5.99 2.56
C SER A 471 0.28 -6.61 1.33
N ALA A 472 1.56 -6.36 1.12
CA ALA A 472 2.31 -6.86 -0.03
C ALA A 472 2.40 -8.40 -0.04
N ARG A 473 2.57 -9.04 1.13
CA ARG A 473 2.56 -10.51 1.27
C ARG A 473 1.20 -11.09 0.90
N LEU A 474 0.11 -10.55 1.44
CA LEU A 474 -1.25 -10.95 1.08
C LEU A 474 -1.50 -10.75 -0.42
N GLY A 475 -1.12 -9.59 -0.95
CA GLY A 475 -1.26 -9.27 -2.37
C GLY A 475 -0.50 -10.22 -3.28
N GLY A 476 0.71 -10.63 -2.89
CA GLY A 476 1.48 -11.65 -3.61
C GLY A 476 0.77 -12.99 -3.68
N GLU A 477 0.24 -13.49 -2.55
CA GLU A 477 -0.55 -14.73 -2.51
C GLU A 477 -1.85 -14.62 -3.33
N TRP A 478 -2.52 -13.49 -3.30
CA TRP A 478 -3.78 -13.28 -4.02
C TRP A 478 -3.56 -13.14 -5.53
N ARG A 479 -2.50 -12.45 -5.95
CA ARG A 479 -2.09 -12.40 -7.37
C ARG A 479 -1.75 -13.79 -7.92
N ALA A 480 -1.10 -14.63 -7.13
CA ALA A 480 -0.83 -16.03 -7.52
C ALA A 480 -2.11 -16.85 -7.74
N LYS A 481 -3.24 -16.45 -7.11
CA LYS A 481 -4.57 -17.03 -7.32
C LYS A 481 -5.39 -16.31 -8.41
N GLY A 482 -4.76 -15.41 -9.18
CA GLY A 482 -5.39 -14.68 -10.26
C GLY A 482 -6.23 -13.48 -9.81
N GLU A 483 -6.04 -12.97 -8.57
CA GLU A 483 -6.70 -11.75 -8.13
C GLU A 483 -5.98 -10.52 -8.69
N THR A 484 -6.74 -9.56 -9.19
CA THR A 484 -6.24 -8.31 -9.77
C THR A 484 -6.60 -7.09 -8.93
N GLU A 485 -7.52 -7.25 -7.98
CA GLU A 485 -7.93 -6.17 -7.09
C GLU A 485 -6.89 -5.98 -5.98
N GLU A 486 -6.62 -4.73 -5.64
CA GLU A 486 -5.67 -4.36 -4.60
C GLU A 486 -6.15 -4.78 -3.20
N VAL A 487 -5.20 -5.24 -2.36
CA VAL A 487 -5.47 -5.67 -0.98
C VAL A 487 -6.25 -4.63 -0.17
N PRO A 488 -5.91 -3.34 -0.18
CA PRO A 488 -6.64 -2.32 0.56
C PRO A 488 -8.13 -2.23 0.17
N ARG A 489 -8.43 -2.45 -1.10
CA ARG A 489 -9.80 -2.40 -1.60
C ARG A 489 -10.61 -3.60 -1.15
N ILE A 490 -10.03 -4.80 -1.27
CA ILE A 490 -10.65 -6.04 -0.78
C ILE A 490 -10.92 -5.93 0.72
N LEU A 491 -9.91 -5.53 1.51
CA LEU A 491 -10.06 -5.37 2.96
C LEU A 491 -11.18 -4.39 3.33
N ARG A 492 -11.33 -3.30 2.58
CA ARG A 492 -12.42 -2.32 2.77
C ARG A 492 -13.80 -2.92 2.50
N HIS A 493 -13.94 -3.72 1.44
CA HIS A 493 -15.18 -4.43 1.17
C HIS A 493 -15.52 -5.43 2.28
N LEU A 494 -14.51 -6.14 2.80
CA LEU A 494 -14.69 -7.09 3.88
C LEU A 494 -15.10 -6.47 5.22
N GLN A 495 -14.90 -5.17 5.44
CA GLN A 495 -15.38 -4.47 6.65
C GLN A 495 -16.91 -4.47 6.78
N THR A 496 -17.64 -4.76 5.70
CA THR A 496 -19.11 -4.93 5.75
C THR A 496 -19.54 -6.22 6.45
N ILE A 497 -18.63 -7.20 6.60
CA ILE A 497 -18.88 -8.41 7.37
C ILE A 497 -18.70 -8.08 8.85
N ARG A 498 -19.80 -8.18 9.61
CA ARG A 498 -19.84 -7.84 11.02
C ARG A 498 -20.12 -9.06 11.88
N LEU A 499 -19.56 -9.02 13.07
CA LEU A 499 -19.82 -9.99 14.15
C LEU A 499 -20.79 -9.35 15.14
N GLY A 500 -21.98 -9.91 15.26
CA GLY A 500 -23.00 -9.47 16.21
C GLY A 500 -23.09 -10.40 17.41
N SER A 501 -23.34 -9.86 18.60
CA SER A 501 -23.74 -10.64 19.77
C SER A 501 -25.21 -10.39 20.08
N LEU A 502 -25.97 -11.47 20.24
CA LEU A 502 -27.38 -11.42 20.62
C LEU A 502 -27.52 -11.84 22.10
N ARG A 503 -28.17 -10.97 22.87
CA ARG A 503 -28.70 -11.31 24.18
C ARG A 503 -30.12 -11.83 24.06
N MET A 504 -30.39 -12.97 24.64
CA MET A 504 -31.70 -13.61 24.68
C MET A 504 -32.14 -13.75 26.15
N GLY A 505 -32.94 -12.79 26.64
CA GLY A 505 -33.35 -12.72 28.05
C GLY A 505 -32.17 -12.55 29.00
N LYS A 506 -32.13 -13.35 30.07
CA LYS A 506 -31.00 -13.35 31.04
C LYS A 506 -29.83 -14.27 30.66
N ARG A 507 -29.92 -15.00 29.55
CA ARG A 507 -28.92 -16.01 29.17
C ARG A 507 -28.50 -15.85 27.70
N VAL A 508 -27.24 -16.12 27.47
CA VAL A 508 -26.55 -16.53 26.25
C VAL A 508 -26.35 -15.45 25.19
N GLU A 509 -25.12 -15.10 25.07
CA GLU A 509 -24.56 -14.43 23.88
C GLU A 509 -24.44 -15.45 22.74
N HIS A 510 -25.22 -15.30 21.69
CA HIS A 510 -24.98 -16.00 20.44
C HIS A 510 -24.22 -15.08 19.52
N ALA A 511 -22.98 -15.45 19.16
CA ALA A 511 -22.26 -14.74 18.13
C ALA A 511 -22.89 -15.05 16.75
N LEU A 512 -23.29 -14.02 16.04
CA LEU A 512 -23.83 -14.11 14.68
C LEU A 512 -22.96 -13.29 13.73
N MET A 513 -22.84 -13.77 12.51
CA MET A 513 -22.15 -13.04 11.45
C MET A 513 -23.17 -12.52 10.44
N THR A 514 -22.96 -11.32 9.92
CA THR A 514 -23.82 -10.79 8.84
C THR A 514 -23.76 -11.70 7.62
N GLN A 515 -24.84 -11.78 6.89
CA GLN A 515 -24.89 -12.55 5.65
C GLN A 515 -23.90 -12.00 4.63
N ILE A 516 -23.07 -12.87 4.07
CA ILE A 516 -22.05 -12.50 3.10
C ILE A 516 -22.68 -12.47 1.69
N PRO A 517 -22.58 -11.35 0.97
CA PRO A 517 -23.07 -11.26 -0.40
C PRO A 517 -22.45 -12.31 -1.32
N LYS A 518 -23.20 -12.81 -2.29
CA LYS A 518 -22.79 -13.91 -3.17
C LYS A 518 -21.48 -13.62 -3.93
N ASN A 519 -21.33 -12.42 -4.45
CA ASN A 519 -20.10 -11.98 -5.13
C ASN A 519 -18.88 -11.98 -4.19
N MET A 520 -19.06 -11.49 -2.97
CA MET A 520 -18.00 -11.49 -1.95
C MET A 520 -17.64 -12.92 -1.53
N ASN A 521 -18.62 -13.81 -1.38
CA ASN A 521 -18.35 -15.21 -1.05
C ASN A 521 -17.57 -15.91 -2.17
N GLN A 522 -17.87 -15.63 -3.43
CA GLN A 522 -17.09 -16.12 -4.58
C GLN A 522 -15.63 -15.63 -4.53
N GLN A 523 -15.43 -14.34 -4.22
CA GLN A 523 -14.08 -13.79 -4.05
C GLN A 523 -13.33 -14.46 -2.90
N LEU A 524 -13.97 -14.65 -1.74
CA LEU A 524 -13.39 -15.35 -0.60
C LEU A 524 -13.02 -16.81 -0.93
N GLN A 525 -13.83 -17.51 -1.72
CA GLN A 525 -13.51 -18.86 -2.20
C GLN A 525 -12.30 -18.84 -3.11
N LYS A 526 -12.25 -17.93 -4.09
CA LYS A 526 -11.11 -17.74 -5.00
C LYS A 526 -9.81 -17.48 -4.21
N LEU A 527 -9.87 -16.65 -3.18
CA LEU A 527 -8.75 -16.31 -2.33
C LEU A 527 -8.39 -17.42 -1.32
N GLY A 528 -9.24 -18.44 -1.17
CA GLY A 528 -9.07 -19.51 -0.19
C GLY A 528 -9.28 -19.03 1.26
N LEU A 529 -10.14 -18.04 1.47
CA LEU A 529 -10.42 -17.41 2.76
C LEU A 529 -11.82 -17.71 3.30
N ALA A 530 -12.63 -18.49 2.56
CA ALA A 530 -14.02 -18.79 2.94
C ALA A 530 -14.14 -19.50 4.30
N TYR A 531 -13.13 -20.27 4.69
CA TYR A 531 -13.12 -20.95 5.99
C TYR A 531 -13.15 -20.01 7.20
N LEU A 532 -12.64 -18.78 7.06
CA LEU A 532 -12.66 -17.77 8.13
C LEU A 532 -14.08 -17.32 8.48
N PHE A 533 -15.03 -17.59 7.59
CA PHE A 533 -16.40 -17.13 7.68
C PHE A 533 -17.41 -18.27 7.72
N ALA A 534 -16.95 -19.52 7.86
CA ALA A 534 -17.82 -20.69 7.97
C ALA A 534 -18.61 -20.72 9.29
N ALA A 535 -18.03 -20.18 10.36
CA ALA A 535 -18.65 -20.01 11.66
C ALA A 535 -18.09 -18.76 12.35
N PRO A 536 -18.85 -18.13 13.28
CA PRO A 536 -18.32 -17.07 14.11
C PRO A 536 -17.10 -17.57 14.92
N PRO A 537 -16.14 -16.69 15.25
CA PRO A 537 -15.03 -17.07 16.11
C PRO A 537 -15.56 -17.51 17.48
N LYS A 538 -14.92 -18.52 18.07
CA LYS A 538 -15.22 -18.92 19.45
C LYS A 538 -14.79 -17.76 20.37
N SER A 539 -15.69 -17.34 21.27
CA SER A 539 -15.45 -16.32 22.29
C SER A 539 -14.32 -16.71 23.23
#